data_f7532e7f3f356403aa5c0046b47e6699
#
_entry.id   f7532e7f3f356403aa5c0046b47e6699
#
_cell.length_a   1.000
_cell.length_b   1.000
_cell.length_c   1.000
_cell.angle_alpha   90.00
_cell.angle_beta   90.00
_cell.angle_gamma   90.00
#
_symmetry.space_group_name_H-M   'P 1'
#
loop_
_entity.id
_entity.type
_entity.pdbx_description
1 polymer ?
#
loop_
_entity_poly.entity_id
_entity_poly.type
_entity_poly.pdbx_seq_one_letter_code
_entity_poly.pdbx_strand_id
1 'polypeptide(L)'
;MNTLDTNNIKWSENVIIADADYIDRVAFDLIVNFERMINRRIQPADMAQWAVCIALDGGLREGEHETQVVLIHDKQSMAMKNFRPANYEKDLNAQAFKDDKLGEFIISSYPTEEKMVGKDDFLLDVARTVCNTKEVKRVMVIPNSEDGDAYDRLREILRKVDDDDKRITLFAMQPMPGGNFRQEILGYSLMNALGISANEIK
;
A
#
# COMPACT_ATOMS: atom_id res chain seq x y z
N MET A 1 12.67 3.87 23.23
CA MET A 1 11.20 3.90 23.34
C MET A 1 10.69 4.96 22.35
N ASN A 2 10.54 4.61 21.10
CA ASN A 2 10.00 5.53 20.10
C ASN A 2 8.66 4.97 19.63
N THR A 3 7.61 5.34 20.35
CA THR A 3 6.31 5.49 19.72
C THR A 3 6.53 6.55 18.64
N LEU A 4 6.44 6.15 17.37
CA LEU A 4 6.45 7.09 16.27
C LEU A 4 5.33 8.09 16.53
N ASP A 5 5.72 9.31 16.86
CA ASP A 5 4.77 10.42 17.01
C ASP A 5 4.32 10.80 15.60
N THR A 6 3.32 10.09 15.12
CA THR A 6 2.73 10.32 13.78
C THR A 6 2.19 11.74 13.62
N ASN A 7 2.02 12.46 14.74
CA ASN A 7 1.57 13.86 14.73
C ASN A 7 2.66 14.84 14.30
N ASN A 8 3.93 14.45 14.30
CA ASN A 8 5.06 15.28 13.87
C ASN A 8 5.53 15.00 12.45
N ILE A 9 4.93 14.04 11.75
CA ILE A 9 5.27 13.73 10.36
C ILE A 9 4.56 14.75 9.47
N LYS A 10 5.32 15.38 8.57
CA LYS A 10 4.73 16.17 7.49
C LYS A 10 4.25 15.22 6.41
N TRP A 11 2.94 15.11 6.27
CA TRP A 11 2.30 14.28 5.25
C TRP A 11 2.23 15.00 3.89
N SER A 12 2.48 14.25 2.82
CA SER A 12 2.22 14.71 1.46
C SER A 12 0.72 14.72 1.15
N GLU A 13 0.32 15.38 0.08
CA GLU A 13 -1.10 15.44 -0.32
C GLU A 13 -1.69 14.08 -0.69
N ASN A 14 -0.84 13.13 -1.13
CA ASN A 14 -1.22 11.76 -1.45
C ASN A 14 -0.43 10.79 -0.57
N VAL A 15 -1.12 9.82 0.03
CA VAL A 15 -0.49 8.83 0.91
C VAL A 15 -0.99 7.44 0.58
N ILE A 16 -0.06 6.52 0.35
CA ILE A 16 -0.30 5.08 0.23
C ILE A 16 0.14 4.43 1.54
N ILE A 17 -0.74 3.66 2.16
CA ILE A 17 -0.46 2.94 3.42
C ILE A 17 -0.69 1.46 3.17
N ALA A 18 0.35 0.64 3.30
CA ALA A 18 0.28 -0.79 2.99
C ALA A 18 0.83 -1.68 4.11
N ASP A 19 0.12 -2.77 4.37
CA ASP A 19 0.70 -3.94 5.03
C ASP A 19 1.66 -4.62 4.05
N ALA A 20 2.96 -4.38 4.25
CA ALA A 20 3.99 -4.82 3.31
C ALA A 20 4.16 -6.35 3.31
N ASP A 21 3.99 -7.01 4.44
CA ASP A 21 4.04 -8.48 4.52
C ASP A 21 2.87 -9.12 3.76
N TYR A 22 1.69 -8.48 3.84
CA TYR A 22 0.51 -8.94 3.13
C TYR A 22 0.68 -8.81 1.61
N ILE A 23 1.09 -7.64 1.11
CA ILE A 23 1.28 -7.48 -0.34
C ILE A 23 2.39 -8.38 -0.89
N ASP A 24 3.44 -8.65 -0.10
CA ASP A 24 4.50 -9.58 -0.48
C ASP A 24 4.00 -11.02 -0.60
N ARG A 25 3.14 -11.45 0.34
CA ARG A 25 2.47 -12.76 0.28
C ARG A 25 1.56 -12.87 -0.94
N VAL A 26 0.73 -11.87 -1.19
CA VAL A 26 -0.16 -11.86 -2.37
C VAL A 26 0.65 -11.91 -3.66
N ALA A 27 1.75 -11.16 -3.74
CA ALA A 27 2.66 -11.22 -4.89
C ALA A 27 3.22 -12.64 -5.10
N PHE A 28 3.62 -13.33 -4.04
CA PHE A 28 4.05 -14.73 -4.10
C PHE A 28 2.97 -15.64 -4.67
N ASP A 29 1.75 -15.53 -4.16
CA ASP A 29 0.62 -16.35 -4.62
C ASP A 29 0.31 -16.11 -6.11
N LEU A 30 0.36 -14.86 -6.56
CA LEU A 30 0.19 -14.53 -7.97
C LEU A 30 1.35 -15.11 -8.82
N ILE A 31 2.59 -15.00 -8.38
CA ILE A 31 3.74 -15.59 -9.09
C ILE A 31 3.53 -17.08 -9.26
N VAL A 32 3.27 -17.82 -8.18
CA VAL A 32 3.10 -19.28 -8.23
C VAL A 32 1.96 -19.71 -9.16
N ASN A 33 0.82 -19.02 -9.08
CA ASN A 33 -0.35 -19.35 -9.87
C ASN A 33 -0.13 -19.02 -11.36
N PHE A 34 0.38 -17.82 -11.67
CA PHE A 34 0.54 -17.39 -13.05
C PHE A 34 1.73 -18.04 -13.76
N GLU A 35 2.83 -18.38 -13.09
CA GLU A 35 3.92 -19.14 -13.71
C GLU A 35 3.42 -20.45 -14.33
N ARG A 36 2.49 -21.13 -13.64
CA ARG A 36 1.88 -22.36 -14.14
C ARG A 36 0.96 -22.11 -15.35
N MET A 37 0.21 -21.01 -15.33
CA MET A 37 -0.76 -20.69 -16.38
C MET A 37 -0.08 -20.24 -17.68
N ILE A 38 0.92 -19.36 -17.56
CA ILE A 38 1.57 -18.73 -18.72
C ILE A 38 2.87 -19.43 -19.13
N ASN A 39 3.27 -20.47 -18.40
CA ASN A 39 4.45 -21.30 -18.68
C ASN A 39 5.75 -20.49 -18.86
N ARG A 40 5.95 -19.48 -18.01
CA ARG A 40 7.22 -18.73 -17.92
C ARG A 40 7.51 -18.31 -16.48
N ARG A 41 8.79 -18.04 -16.20
CA ARG A 41 9.21 -17.45 -14.92
C ARG A 41 8.75 -16.01 -14.81
N ILE A 42 8.27 -15.64 -13.64
CA ILE A 42 7.88 -14.29 -13.28
C ILE A 42 8.91 -13.73 -12.30
N GLN A 43 9.45 -12.57 -12.62
CA GLN A 43 10.38 -11.87 -11.74
C GLN A 43 9.60 -11.21 -10.57
N PRO A 44 10.27 -10.90 -9.46
CA PRO A 44 9.66 -10.13 -8.38
C PRO A 44 9.02 -8.82 -8.91
N ALA A 45 7.98 -8.38 -8.23
CA ALA A 45 7.25 -7.16 -8.59
C ALA A 45 8.16 -5.92 -8.49
N ASP A 46 8.01 -5.01 -9.42
CA ASP A 46 8.63 -3.69 -9.38
C ASP A 46 7.88 -2.80 -8.38
N MET A 47 8.54 -2.38 -7.31
CA MET A 47 7.95 -1.56 -6.25
C MET A 47 7.51 -0.19 -6.77
N ALA A 48 8.29 0.45 -7.63
CA ALA A 48 7.95 1.74 -8.19
C ALA A 48 6.71 1.62 -9.10
N GLN A 49 6.68 0.62 -9.96
CA GLN A 49 5.54 0.36 -10.83
C GLN A 49 4.28 0.03 -10.04
N TRP A 50 4.40 -0.76 -8.96
CA TRP A 50 3.27 -1.05 -8.08
C TRP A 50 2.72 0.22 -7.43
N ALA A 51 3.57 1.08 -6.86
CA ALA A 51 3.15 2.32 -6.23
C ALA A 51 2.45 3.28 -7.22
N VAL A 52 2.98 3.38 -8.44
CA VAL A 52 2.35 4.15 -9.53
C VAL A 52 0.95 3.61 -9.85
N CYS A 53 0.80 2.29 -9.99
CA CYS A 53 -0.51 1.67 -10.24
C CYS A 53 -1.50 1.93 -9.10
N ILE A 54 -1.08 1.81 -7.84
CA ILE A 54 -1.92 2.11 -6.67
C ILE A 54 -2.39 3.58 -6.70
N ALA A 55 -1.49 4.51 -7.01
CA ALA A 55 -1.85 5.92 -7.11
C ALA A 55 -2.86 6.20 -8.23
N LEU A 56 -2.69 5.59 -9.41
CA LEU A 56 -3.62 5.70 -10.54
C LEU A 56 -5.00 5.11 -10.20
N ASP A 57 -5.03 3.91 -9.62
CA ASP A 57 -6.27 3.24 -9.18
C ASP A 57 -6.96 4.05 -8.07
N GLY A 58 -6.19 4.68 -7.18
CA GLY A 58 -6.68 5.65 -6.19
C GLY A 58 -7.18 6.96 -6.80
N GLY A 59 -7.10 7.10 -8.13
CA GLY A 59 -7.65 8.23 -8.88
C GLY A 59 -6.70 9.42 -9.03
N LEU A 60 -5.40 9.27 -8.76
CA LEU A 60 -4.42 10.31 -9.08
C LEU A 60 -4.36 10.52 -10.60
N ARG A 61 -4.26 11.76 -11.04
CA ARG A 61 -4.16 12.14 -12.45
C ARG A 61 -2.79 12.74 -12.74
N GLU A 62 -2.44 12.86 -14.01
CA GLU A 62 -1.19 13.48 -14.44
C GLU A 62 -0.98 14.85 -13.81
N GLY A 63 0.22 15.09 -13.31
CA GLY A 63 0.63 16.32 -12.65
C GLY A 63 1.88 16.11 -11.80
N GLU A 64 2.49 17.22 -11.40
CA GLU A 64 3.63 17.21 -10.47
C GLU A 64 3.10 17.05 -9.04
N HIS A 65 2.91 15.79 -8.62
CA HIS A 65 2.44 15.42 -7.29
C HIS A 65 3.59 14.97 -6.40
N GLU A 66 3.30 14.94 -5.11
CA GLU A 66 4.12 14.24 -4.11
C GLU A 66 3.27 13.17 -3.44
N THR A 67 3.76 11.95 -3.45
CA THR A 67 3.08 10.78 -2.87
C THR A 67 4.00 10.08 -1.88
N GLN A 68 3.57 9.97 -0.63
CA GLN A 68 4.25 9.13 0.35
C GLN A 68 3.75 7.70 0.26
N VAL A 69 4.69 6.75 0.28
CA VAL A 69 4.43 5.30 0.35
C VAL A 69 4.88 4.80 1.70
N VAL A 70 3.94 4.42 2.54
CA VAL A 70 4.17 3.92 3.91
C VAL A 70 4.06 2.41 3.89
N LEU A 71 5.19 1.72 4.08
CA LEU A 71 5.28 0.27 4.16
C LEU A 71 5.38 -0.17 5.62
N ILE A 72 4.37 -0.86 6.11
CA ILE A 72 4.33 -1.36 7.50
C ILE A 72 4.61 -2.85 7.46
N HIS A 73 5.60 -3.31 8.24
CA HIS A 73 6.03 -4.70 8.21
C HIS A 73 6.38 -5.20 9.61
N ASP A 74 6.43 -6.52 9.79
CA ASP A 74 6.95 -7.13 11.00
C ASP A 74 8.45 -6.82 11.14
N LYS A 75 8.90 -6.51 12.35
CA LYS A 75 10.31 -6.22 12.65
C LYS A 75 11.25 -7.37 12.29
N GLN A 76 10.76 -8.61 12.31
CA GLN A 76 11.52 -9.78 11.93
C GLN A 76 11.66 -9.92 10.40
N SER A 77 10.81 -9.27 9.63
CA SER A 77 10.87 -9.22 8.19
C SER A 77 11.85 -8.13 7.74
N MET A 78 13.05 -8.51 7.33
CA MET A 78 14.10 -7.57 6.92
C MET A 78 13.95 -7.11 5.48
N ALA A 79 13.25 -7.89 4.66
CA ALA A 79 13.09 -7.63 3.23
C ALA A 79 11.83 -8.30 2.68
N MET A 80 11.27 -7.69 1.64
CA MET A 80 10.25 -8.32 0.80
C MET A 80 10.90 -9.39 -0.08
N LYS A 81 10.26 -10.54 -0.21
CA LYS A 81 10.80 -11.66 -1.02
C LYS A 81 10.42 -11.54 -2.49
N ASN A 82 9.28 -10.93 -2.75
CA ASN A 82 8.62 -10.90 -4.06
C ASN A 82 8.53 -9.50 -4.67
N PHE A 83 9.31 -8.56 -4.14
CA PHE A 83 9.44 -7.20 -4.65
C PHE A 83 10.90 -6.81 -4.84
N ARG A 84 11.13 -5.85 -5.74
CA ARG A 84 12.44 -5.20 -5.94
C ARG A 84 12.24 -3.68 -6.06
N PRO A 85 13.07 -2.88 -5.38
CA PRO A 85 14.06 -3.30 -4.39
C PRO A 85 13.40 -3.96 -3.17
N ALA A 86 14.14 -4.71 -2.36
CA ALA A 86 13.60 -5.65 -1.38
C ALA A 86 13.84 -5.24 0.08
N ASN A 87 15.04 -4.78 0.42
CA ASN A 87 15.43 -4.54 1.81
C ASN A 87 14.79 -3.28 2.35
N TYR A 88 14.03 -3.41 3.45
CA TYR A 88 13.28 -2.29 4.01
C TYR A 88 14.17 -1.14 4.47
N GLU A 89 15.23 -1.42 5.20
CA GLU A 89 16.09 -0.38 5.77
C GLU A 89 17.07 0.19 4.74
N LYS A 90 17.68 -0.66 3.93
CA LYS A 90 18.78 -0.28 3.03
C LYS A 90 18.31 0.27 1.69
N ASP A 91 17.22 -0.31 1.15
CA ASP A 91 16.84 -0.08 -0.24
C ASP A 91 15.51 0.68 -0.40
N LEU A 92 14.68 0.68 0.65
CA LEU A 92 13.33 1.26 0.57
C LEU A 92 13.16 2.46 1.48
N ASN A 93 13.56 2.38 2.74
CA ASN A 93 13.32 3.46 3.69
C ASN A 93 14.05 4.74 3.32
N ALA A 94 13.35 5.86 3.34
CA ALA A 94 13.83 7.19 2.97
C ALA A 94 14.35 7.28 1.52
N GLN A 95 13.89 6.39 0.63
CA GLN A 95 14.18 6.46 -0.79
C GLN A 95 13.06 7.17 -1.54
N ALA A 96 13.41 7.81 -2.65
CA ALA A 96 12.47 8.47 -3.53
C ALA A 96 12.72 8.07 -4.99
N PHE A 97 11.66 8.07 -5.78
CA PHE A 97 11.74 7.96 -7.23
C PHE A 97 10.78 8.96 -7.88
N LYS A 98 11.04 9.30 -9.12
CA LYS A 98 10.17 10.18 -9.89
C LYS A 98 9.51 9.41 -11.02
N ASP A 99 8.18 9.51 -11.10
CA ASP A 99 7.40 9.11 -12.26
C ASP A 99 7.18 10.33 -13.18
N ASP A 100 7.36 10.15 -14.47
CA ASP A 100 7.29 11.24 -15.45
C ASP A 100 5.91 11.92 -15.53
N LYS A 101 4.86 11.22 -15.13
CA LYS A 101 3.48 11.70 -15.21
C LYS A 101 2.88 12.11 -13.87
N LEU A 102 3.31 11.47 -12.78
CA LEU A 102 2.68 11.62 -11.47
C LEU A 102 3.55 12.36 -10.45
N GLY A 103 4.81 12.67 -10.78
CA GLY A 103 5.72 13.38 -9.89
C GLY A 103 6.50 12.45 -8.96
N GLU A 104 6.77 12.91 -7.74
CA GLU A 104 7.68 12.25 -6.82
C GLU A 104 6.97 11.29 -5.87
N PHE A 105 7.58 10.13 -5.66
CA PHE A 105 7.16 9.13 -4.66
C PHE A 105 8.26 8.97 -3.62
N ILE A 106 7.90 9.07 -2.35
CA ILE A 106 8.82 8.96 -1.21
C ILE A 106 8.41 7.74 -0.39
N ILE A 107 9.32 6.79 -0.22
CA ILE A 107 9.06 5.54 0.50
C ILE A 107 9.58 5.65 1.92
N SER A 108 8.76 5.23 2.88
CA SER A 108 9.12 5.04 4.28
C SER A 108 8.70 3.66 4.74
N SER A 109 9.56 2.97 5.47
CA SER A 109 9.25 1.67 6.05
C SER A 109 9.21 1.75 7.57
N TYR A 110 8.24 1.07 8.17
CA TYR A 110 8.02 1.07 9.63
C TYR A 110 7.94 -0.37 10.15
N PRO A 111 8.98 -0.83 10.88
CA PRO A 111 8.93 -2.12 11.54
C PRO A 111 8.01 -2.08 12.75
N THR A 112 7.19 -3.11 12.93
CA THR A 112 6.31 -3.28 14.08
C THR A 112 6.68 -4.54 14.87
N GLU A 113 6.41 -4.52 16.16
CA GLU A 113 6.67 -5.62 17.08
C GLU A 113 5.40 -5.93 17.86
N GLU A 114 4.81 -7.11 17.69
CA GLU A 114 3.52 -7.50 18.29
C GLU A 114 3.43 -7.31 19.81
N LYS A 115 4.56 -7.42 20.50
CA LYS A 115 4.61 -7.23 21.96
C LYS A 115 4.39 -5.78 22.41
N MET A 116 4.48 -4.84 21.48
CA MET A 116 4.33 -3.41 21.77
C MET A 116 3.06 -2.84 21.12
N VAL A 117 3.02 -2.86 19.79
CA VAL A 117 1.87 -2.46 18.99
C VAL A 117 1.80 -3.41 17.81
N GLY A 118 0.68 -4.11 17.66
CA GLY A 118 0.47 -5.01 16.52
C GLY A 118 0.52 -4.25 15.20
N LYS A 119 0.89 -4.94 14.13
CA LYS A 119 1.00 -4.35 12.79
C LYS A 119 -0.33 -3.74 12.32
N ASP A 120 -1.43 -4.43 12.54
CA ASP A 120 -2.76 -3.93 12.21
C ASP A 120 -3.11 -2.67 13.00
N ASP A 121 -2.85 -2.65 14.31
CA ASP A 121 -3.09 -1.49 15.16
C ASP A 121 -2.29 -0.28 14.70
N PHE A 122 -1.02 -0.48 14.33
CA PHE A 122 -0.17 0.57 13.79
C PHE A 122 -0.69 1.10 12.44
N LEU A 123 -1.07 0.21 11.53
CA LEU A 123 -1.66 0.58 10.24
C LEU A 123 -2.94 1.41 10.44
N LEU A 124 -3.81 0.99 11.36
CA LEU A 124 -5.05 1.70 11.67
C LEU A 124 -4.79 3.07 12.28
N ASP A 125 -3.79 3.21 13.14
CA ASP A 125 -3.42 4.50 13.73
C ASP A 125 -2.83 5.46 12.70
N VAL A 126 -1.97 4.97 11.80
CA VAL A 126 -1.47 5.76 10.66
C VAL A 126 -2.62 6.20 9.77
N ALA A 127 -3.51 5.28 9.38
CA ALA A 127 -4.67 5.60 8.54
C ALA A 127 -5.58 6.65 9.21
N ARG A 128 -5.85 6.52 10.50
CA ARG A 128 -6.63 7.50 11.27
C ARG A 128 -5.98 8.89 11.24
N THR A 129 -4.68 8.95 11.51
CA THR A 129 -3.92 10.21 11.53
C THR A 129 -3.94 10.87 10.15
N VAL A 130 -3.62 10.12 9.11
CA VAL A 130 -3.57 10.61 7.73
C VAL A 130 -4.94 11.09 7.25
N CYS A 131 -6.00 10.33 7.53
CA CYS A 131 -7.37 10.71 7.15
C CYS A 131 -7.88 11.96 7.88
N ASN A 132 -7.35 12.26 9.08
CA ASN A 132 -7.69 13.48 9.82
C ASN A 132 -6.72 14.65 9.55
N THR A 133 -5.69 14.46 8.76
CA THR A 133 -4.75 15.52 8.39
C THR A 133 -5.30 16.32 7.21
N LYS A 134 -5.47 17.62 7.38
CA LYS A 134 -6.15 18.51 6.43
C LYS A 134 -5.40 18.64 5.09
N GLU A 135 -4.09 18.60 5.13
CA GLU A 135 -3.21 18.73 3.96
C GLU A 135 -3.29 17.50 3.03
N VAL A 136 -3.64 16.34 3.57
CA VAL A 136 -3.79 15.10 2.81
C VAL A 136 -5.12 15.12 2.06
N LYS A 137 -5.06 14.96 0.75
CA LYS A 137 -6.24 14.96 -0.13
C LYS A 137 -6.63 13.58 -0.61
N ARG A 138 -5.66 12.67 -0.73
CA ARG A 138 -5.87 11.33 -1.27
C ARG A 138 -5.18 10.30 -0.40
N VAL A 139 -5.93 9.27 -0.01
CA VAL A 139 -5.42 8.18 0.83
C VAL A 139 -5.77 6.84 0.17
N MET A 140 -4.78 6.02 -0.05
CA MET A 140 -4.89 4.66 -0.56
C MET A 140 -4.42 3.70 0.52
N VAL A 141 -5.29 2.80 0.99
CA VAL A 141 -4.95 1.88 2.09
C VAL A 141 -5.07 0.44 1.63
N ILE A 142 -4.03 -0.33 1.88
CA ILE A 142 -3.93 -1.75 1.57
C ILE A 142 -3.74 -2.53 2.88
N PRO A 143 -4.82 -2.79 3.64
CA PRO A 143 -4.77 -3.64 4.84
C PRO A 143 -4.72 -5.11 4.45
N ASN A 144 -4.34 -5.98 5.36
CA ASN A 144 -4.60 -7.40 5.20
C ASN A 144 -6.12 -7.64 5.28
N SER A 145 -6.74 -7.86 4.14
CA SER A 145 -8.19 -8.05 4.02
C SER A 145 -8.62 -9.53 4.04
N GLU A 146 -7.67 -10.45 4.11
CA GLU A 146 -7.92 -11.90 4.05
C GLU A 146 -7.87 -12.57 5.42
N ASP A 147 -7.06 -12.01 6.33
CA ASP A 147 -6.91 -12.55 7.69
C ASP A 147 -7.22 -11.47 8.73
N GLY A 148 -7.89 -11.87 9.82
CA GLY A 148 -8.20 -10.97 10.92
C GLY A 148 -9.32 -9.98 10.62
N ASP A 149 -9.33 -8.86 11.36
CA ASP A 149 -10.40 -7.87 11.35
C ASP A 149 -9.96 -6.45 10.93
N ALA A 150 -8.73 -6.33 10.42
CA ALA A 150 -8.14 -5.03 10.06
C ALA A 150 -9.01 -4.23 9.08
N TYR A 151 -9.58 -4.89 8.08
CA TYR A 151 -10.46 -4.25 7.10
C TYR A 151 -11.73 -3.69 7.76
N ASP A 152 -12.40 -4.46 8.61
CA ASP A 152 -13.63 -4.02 9.27
C ASP A 152 -13.35 -2.88 10.27
N ARG A 153 -12.27 -2.96 11.02
CA ARG A 153 -11.83 -1.90 11.94
C ARG A 153 -11.49 -0.61 11.19
N LEU A 154 -10.85 -0.74 10.02
CA LEU A 154 -10.56 0.40 9.17
C LEU A 154 -11.84 1.08 8.68
N ARG A 155 -12.86 0.31 8.27
CA ARG A 155 -14.18 0.84 7.89
C ARG A 155 -14.82 1.65 9.02
N GLU A 156 -14.72 1.18 10.26
CA GLU A 156 -15.25 1.91 11.42
C GLU A 156 -14.50 3.24 11.67
N ILE A 157 -13.19 3.26 11.44
CA ILE A 157 -12.39 4.49 11.51
C ILE A 157 -12.85 5.47 10.43
N LEU A 158 -12.99 5.01 9.20
CA LEU A 158 -13.35 5.84 8.06
C LEU A 158 -14.77 6.42 8.14
N ARG A 159 -15.70 5.75 8.82
CA ARG A 159 -17.04 6.30 9.09
C ARG A 159 -17.02 7.61 9.87
N LYS A 160 -15.95 7.88 10.60
CA LYS A 160 -15.79 9.07 11.44
C LYS A 160 -15.04 10.19 10.74
N VAL A 161 -14.56 9.97 9.52
CA VAL A 161 -13.90 11.00 8.73
C VAL A 161 -14.96 11.93 8.14
N ASP A 162 -14.92 13.19 8.58
CA ASP A 162 -15.83 14.26 8.15
C ASP A 162 -15.07 15.22 7.23
N ASP A 163 -14.74 14.74 6.04
CA ASP A 163 -14.08 15.53 4.99
C ASP A 163 -14.51 15.01 3.62
N ASP A 164 -15.52 15.63 3.05
CA ASP A 164 -16.09 15.26 1.75
C ASP A 164 -15.13 15.48 0.57
N ASP A 165 -14.11 16.30 0.74
CA ASP A 165 -13.09 16.56 -0.29
C ASP A 165 -11.99 15.50 -0.30
N LYS A 166 -11.87 14.69 0.76
CA LYS A 166 -10.86 13.65 0.86
C LYS A 166 -11.22 12.42 0.03
N ARG A 167 -10.29 12.00 -0.80
CA ARG A 167 -10.43 10.80 -1.64
C ARG A 167 -9.79 9.61 -0.95
N ILE A 168 -10.61 8.69 -0.47
CA ILE A 168 -10.16 7.47 0.22
C ILE A 168 -10.47 6.26 -0.64
N THR A 169 -9.49 5.39 -0.86
CA THR A 169 -9.62 4.13 -1.59
C THR A 169 -9.03 2.99 -0.77
N LEU A 170 -9.82 1.94 -0.57
CA LEU A 170 -9.37 0.69 0.03
C LEU A 170 -9.14 -0.37 -1.04
N PHE A 171 -8.03 -1.09 -0.90
CA PHE A 171 -7.64 -2.17 -1.81
C PHE A 171 -7.82 -3.52 -1.13
N ALA A 172 -8.41 -4.47 -1.82
CA ALA A 172 -8.57 -5.86 -1.38
C ALA A 172 -8.48 -6.80 -2.57
N MET A 173 -8.25 -8.08 -2.33
CA MET A 173 -8.18 -9.11 -3.39
C MET A 173 -9.54 -9.50 -3.95
N GLN A 174 -10.61 -9.19 -3.23
CA GLN A 174 -11.99 -9.45 -3.63
C GLN A 174 -12.89 -8.30 -3.18
N PRO A 175 -14.10 -8.17 -3.76
CA PRO A 175 -15.07 -7.19 -3.27
C PRO A 175 -15.37 -7.39 -1.78
N MET A 176 -15.32 -6.31 -1.02
CA MET A 176 -15.55 -6.29 0.41
C MET A 176 -16.74 -5.37 0.74
N PRO A 177 -17.30 -5.44 1.96
CA PRO A 177 -18.35 -4.50 2.36
C PRO A 177 -17.92 -3.05 2.21
N GLY A 178 -18.78 -2.23 1.64
CA GLY A 178 -18.51 -0.82 1.34
C GLY A 178 -18.64 0.13 2.53
N GLY A 179 -18.44 1.40 2.26
CA GLY A 179 -18.52 2.52 3.21
C GLY A 179 -18.42 3.86 2.46
N ASN A 180 -17.92 4.86 3.13
CA ASN A 180 -17.67 6.21 2.58
C ASN A 180 -16.31 6.30 1.85
N PHE A 181 -15.93 5.26 1.16
CA PHE A 181 -14.67 5.15 0.43
C PHE A 181 -14.89 4.37 -0.88
N ARG A 182 -13.93 4.49 -1.79
CA ARG A 182 -13.87 3.67 -3.01
C ARG A 182 -13.18 2.36 -2.72
N GLN A 183 -13.50 1.33 -3.49
CA GLN A 183 -12.85 0.04 -3.46
C GLN A 183 -12.18 -0.24 -4.80
N GLU A 184 -11.00 -0.81 -4.74
CA GLU A 184 -10.24 -1.29 -5.89
C GLU A 184 -9.69 -2.69 -5.63
N ILE A 185 -9.48 -3.45 -6.69
CA ILE A 185 -8.92 -4.81 -6.61
C ILE A 185 -7.40 -4.74 -6.64
N LEU A 186 -6.78 -5.16 -5.55
CA LEU A 186 -5.32 -5.16 -5.37
C LEU A 186 -4.59 -5.97 -6.45
N GLY A 187 -5.17 -7.08 -6.88
CA GLY A 187 -4.54 -8.00 -7.82
C GLY A 187 -4.11 -7.36 -9.13
N TYR A 188 -4.85 -6.38 -9.65
CA TYR A 188 -4.51 -5.75 -10.93
C TYR A 188 -3.21 -4.94 -10.87
N SER A 189 -3.00 -4.17 -9.81
CA SER A 189 -1.75 -3.42 -9.60
C SER A 189 -0.55 -4.35 -9.44
N LEU A 190 -0.71 -5.46 -8.73
CA LEU A 190 0.33 -6.46 -8.55
C LEU A 190 0.65 -7.20 -9.85
N MET A 191 -0.35 -7.60 -10.62
CA MET A 191 -0.13 -8.22 -11.93
C MET A 191 0.66 -7.30 -12.86
N ASN A 192 0.34 -6.02 -12.87
CA ASN A 192 1.08 -5.03 -13.64
C ASN A 192 2.54 -4.94 -13.19
N ALA A 193 2.78 -4.83 -11.88
CA ALA A 193 4.13 -4.76 -11.31
C ALA A 193 4.95 -6.06 -11.51
N LEU A 194 4.28 -7.21 -11.66
CA LEU A 194 4.87 -8.50 -11.99
C LEU A 194 5.10 -8.69 -13.51
N GLY A 195 4.69 -7.73 -14.32
CA GLY A 195 4.79 -7.82 -15.78
C GLY A 195 3.91 -8.92 -16.40
N ILE A 196 2.75 -9.19 -15.78
CA ILE A 196 1.76 -10.14 -16.29
C ILE A 196 0.77 -9.38 -17.17
N SER A 197 0.70 -9.74 -18.45
CA SER A 197 -0.21 -9.14 -19.40
C SER A 197 -1.52 -9.92 -19.51
N ALA A 198 -2.65 -9.22 -19.66
CA ALA A 198 -3.94 -9.84 -19.92
C ALA A 198 -3.95 -10.74 -21.18
N ASN A 199 -3.11 -10.45 -22.15
CA ASN A 199 -2.97 -11.27 -23.37
C ASN A 199 -2.30 -12.63 -23.14
N GLU A 200 -1.58 -12.79 -22.02
CA GLU A 200 -0.94 -14.06 -21.64
C GLU A 200 -1.91 -15.00 -20.92
N ILE A 201 -3.01 -14.47 -20.42
CA ILE A 201 -4.04 -15.22 -19.68
C ILE A 201 -5.11 -15.58 -20.70
N LYS A 202 -5.02 -16.80 -21.23
CA LYS A 202 -6.00 -17.34 -22.20
C LYS A 202 -6.90 -18.36 -21.53
#